data_fef17e25ac54a77eeaca2cbd221d6213
#
_entry.id   fef17e25ac54a77eeaca2cbd221d6213
#
_cell.length_a   1.000
_cell.length_b   1.000
_cell.length_c   1.000
_cell.angle_alpha   90.00
_cell.angle_beta   90.00
_cell.angle_gamma   90.00
#
_symmetry.space_group_name_H-M   'P 1'
#
loop_
_entity.id
_entity.type
_entity.pdbx_description
1 polymer ?
#
loop_
_entity_poly.entity_id
_entity_poly.type
_entity_poly.pdbx_seq_one_letter_code
_entity_poly.pdbx_strand_id
1 'polypeptide(L)'
;MSLFARRTLLSSACAFAFAALWGTAAAAAEPIKIGLVTALSGQSALSGEAISRGLQLAIDEVNAKGGLLGGRPLELVRRDDEANPAKGVVAARELIYKEKVAVLFGGLDTPVSMAIVPLVNQEKVPFMGPWAAGTPITKNGANPNYAFRVSAVDETVDRAMLQYAQKTFKSAKPGMILVNNPWGESNEKGLKSALAEKGIAAAGVEKFEAGDLDMVPQLTRLKAAGADSLFLVANVGPSAQVVKSLDRMGWKVPVVSHWGPAGGRFTELAGPNAKDVHFVQTYSFFGKQSPVGERVIKSLVAKYPAIKGPGDITPAVGVANAYDGMHLAALAIAQAGSTDGDAVRQGFYKIASYDGLIKSYKTPFTAANHDALGADDYVWAQFVDNRILPVGLTTN
;
A
#
# COMPACT_ATOMS: atom_id res chain seq x y z
N MET A 1 55.92 -20.46 -85.13
CA MET A 1 55.02 -19.30 -85.13
C MET A 1 53.78 -19.72 -84.34
N SER A 2 53.47 -19.32 -83.25
CA SER A 2 53.48 -18.31 -82.22
C SER A 2 52.52 -18.83 -81.11
N LEU A 3 53.03 -19.15 -80.02
CA LEU A 3 52.79 -18.55 -78.71
C LEU A 3 51.53 -17.59 -78.67
N PHE A 4 50.56 -18.02 -77.94
CA PHE A 4 49.63 -17.23 -77.07
C PHE A 4 48.32 -18.00 -76.87
N ALA A 5 48.20 -18.60 -75.73
CA ALA A 5 46.91 -18.74 -75.06
C ALA A 5 46.99 -19.70 -73.86
N ARG A 6 47.55 -19.26 -72.78
CA ARG A 6 47.29 -19.86 -71.42
C ARG A 6 47.35 -18.74 -70.41
N ARG A 7 46.21 -18.17 -70.10
CA ARG A 7 45.88 -17.44 -68.84
C ARG A 7 44.47 -16.96 -68.93
N THR A 8 43.57 -17.68 -68.29
CA THR A 8 42.34 -17.14 -67.66
C THR A 8 41.49 -18.32 -67.27
N LEU A 9 41.67 -18.83 -66.07
CA LEU A 9 40.74 -19.70 -65.35
C LEU A 9 41.22 -19.84 -63.90
N LEU A 10 41.11 -18.76 -63.12
CA LEU A 10 41.28 -18.80 -61.67
C LEU A 10 40.86 -17.44 -61.08
N SER A 11 39.60 -17.14 -61.06
CA SER A 11 39.00 -16.05 -60.27
C SER A 11 37.49 -16.08 -60.33
N SER A 12 36.87 -17.08 -59.72
CA SER A 12 35.42 -17.08 -59.42
C SER A 12 35.06 -18.12 -58.36
N ALA A 13 35.64 -18.00 -57.16
CA ALA A 13 35.28 -18.87 -56.03
C ALA A 13 35.54 -18.19 -54.68
N CYS A 14 35.23 -16.89 -54.53
CA CYS A 14 35.30 -16.21 -53.22
C CYS A 14 34.24 -15.09 -53.08
N ALA A 15 32.97 -15.35 -53.44
CA ALA A 15 31.92 -14.36 -53.32
C ALA A 15 30.56 -14.96 -52.87
N PHE A 16 30.58 -15.98 -52.00
CA PHE A 16 29.32 -16.52 -51.41
C PHE A 16 29.52 -16.97 -49.96
N ALA A 17 30.03 -16.14 -49.07
CA ALA A 17 30.07 -16.43 -47.63
C ALA A 17 29.93 -15.17 -46.77
N PHE A 18 29.11 -14.19 -47.17
CA PHE A 18 28.86 -12.99 -46.36
C PHE A 18 27.37 -12.59 -46.33
N ALA A 19 26.48 -13.57 -46.19
CA ALA A 19 25.04 -13.31 -46.11
C ALA A 19 24.34 -14.30 -45.20
N ALA A 20 24.63 -14.30 -43.88
CA ALA A 20 23.81 -14.97 -42.87
C ALA A 20 24.23 -14.62 -41.43
N LEU A 21 24.44 -13.34 -41.12
CA LEU A 21 24.54 -12.85 -39.75
C LEU A 21 23.72 -11.56 -39.59
N TRP A 22 22.55 -11.55 -40.19
CA TRP A 22 21.48 -10.67 -39.66
C TRP A 22 20.90 -11.43 -38.48
N GLY A 23 21.57 -11.28 -37.32
CA GLY A 23 20.94 -11.60 -36.06
C GLY A 23 19.63 -10.84 -36.03
N THR A 24 18.54 -11.56 -36.00
CA THR A 24 17.24 -11.01 -35.63
C THR A 24 17.46 -10.35 -34.27
N ALA A 25 17.62 -9.04 -34.23
CA ALA A 25 17.43 -8.29 -33.01
C ALA A 25 16.05 -8.70 -32.54
N ALA A 26 16.00 -9.58 -31.53
CA ALA A 26 14.73 -9.94 -30.90
C ALA A 26 14.14 -8.62 -30.47
N ALA A 27 13.05 -8.18 -31.13
CA ALA A 27 12.33 -6.99 -30.73
C ALA A 27 12.04 -7.16 -29.23
N ALA A 28 12.52 -6.23 -28.42
CA ALA A 28 12.29 -6.28 -26.98
C ALA A 28 10.79 -6.47 -26.77
N ALA A 29 10.40 -7.50 -26.02
CA ALA A 29 9.00 -7.82 -25.79
C ALA A 29 8.31 -6.60 -25.15
N GLU A 30 7.16 -6.22 -25.68
CA GLU A 30 6.42 -5.06 -25.18
C GLU A 30 6.14 -5.22 -23.67
N PRO A 31 6.43 -4.19 -22.85
CA PRO A 31 6.28 -4.30 -21.41
C PRO A 31 4.82 -4.51 -20.99
N ILE A 32 4.65 -5.18 -19.85
CA ILE A 32 3.36 -5.25 -19.14
C ILE A 32 3.32 -4.05 -18.20
N LYS A 33 2.45 -3.09 -18.47
CA LYS A 33 2.33 -1.89 -17.66
C LYS A 33 1.52 -2.15 -16.40
N ILE A 34 2.05 -1.68 -15.28
CA ILE A 34 1.43 -1.67 -13.96
C ILE A 34 1.15 -0.22 -13.61
N GLY A 35 -0.11 0.12 -13.38
CA GLY A 35 -0.49 1.49 -13.02
C GLY A 35 -0.39 1.72 -11.52
N LEU A 36 -0.03 2.94 -11.11
CA LEU A 36 -0.13 3.42 -9.74
C LEU A 36 -0.76 4.80 -9.72
N VAL A 37 -1.88 4.93 -9.00
CA VAL A 37 -2.49 6.21 -8.63
C VAL A 37 -2.30 6.39 -7.13
N THR A 38 -1.59 7.42 -6.68
CA THR A 38 -1.34 7.70 -5.27
C THR A 38 -0.91 9.15 -5.05
N ALA A 39 -1.00 9.65 -3.83
CA ALA A 39 -0.49 10.98 -3.49
C ALA A 39 1.05 10.98 -3.57
N LEU A 40 1.61 11.62 -4.60
CA LEU A 40 3.06 11.82 -4.79
C LEU A 40 3.50 13.24 -4.40
N SER A 41 2.55 14.09 -4.03
CA SER A 41 2.76 15.46 -3.57
C SER A 41 1.99 15.73 -2.27
N GLY A 42 2.21 16.89 -1.65
CA GLY A 42 1.55 17.31 -0.42
C GLY A 42 1.99 16.54 0.84
N GLN A 43 1.15 16.53 1.86
CA GLN A 43 1.48 15.96 3.18
C GLN A 43 1.65 14.43 3.18
N SER A 44 1.03 13.75 2.23
CA SER A 44 1.05 12.28 2.09
C SER A 44 2.11 11.78 1.11
N ALA A 45 2.94 12.64 0.53
CA ALA A 45 3.93 12.29 -0.48
C ALA A 45 4.90 11.18 -0.04
N LEU A 46 5.32 11.18 1.23
CA LEU A 46 6.20 10.13 1.77
C LEU A 46 5.56 8.74 1.71
N SER A 47 4.25 8.66 1.95
CA SER A 47 3.51 7.40 1.84
C SER A 47 3.39 6.93 0.40
N GLY A 48 3.08 7.83 -0.53
CA GLY A 48 3.03 7.52 -1.97
C GLY A 48 4.38 7.08 -2.51
N GLU A 49 5.45 7.71 -2.05
CA GLU A 49 6.82 7.31 -2.43
C GLU A 49 7.18 5.94 -1.84
N ALA A 50 6.80 5.64 -0.60
CA ALA A 50 7.02 4.32 0.01
C ALA A 50 6.31 3.20 -0.77
N ILE A 51 5.06 3.42 -1.18
CA ILE A 51 4.31 2.53 -2.07
C ILE A 51 5.07 2.34 -3.39
N SER A 52 5.50 3.44 -4.02
CA SER A 52 6.25 3.41 -5.28
C SER A 52 7.53 2.59 -5.17
N ARG A 53 8.27 2.70 -4.06
CA ARG A 53 9.50 1.95 -3.80
C ARG A 53 9.23 0.46 -3.63
N GLY A 54 8.17 0.09 -2.92
CA GLY A 54 7.76 -1.31 -2.76
C GLY A 54 7.39 -1.96 -4.10
N LEU A 55 6.57 -1.29 -4.92
CA LEU A 55 6.21 -1.75 -6.26
C LEU A 55 7.45 -1.89 -7.16
N GLN A 56 8.29 -0.86 -7.19
CA GLN A 56 9.46 -0.85 -8.08
C GLN A 56 10.45 -1.96 -7.71
N LEU A 57 10.65 -2.22 -6.41
CA LEU A 57 11.54 -3.30 -5.99
C LEU A 57 11.01 -4.67 -6.42
N ALA A 58 9.72 -4.93 -6.24
CA ALA A 58 9.11 -6.18 -6.69
C ALA A 58 9.16 -6.33 -8.23
N ILE A 59 8.90 -5.25 -8.97
CA ILE A 59 9.03 -5.21 -10.43
C ILE A 59 10.46 -5.55 -10.86
N ASP A 60 11.46 -4.94 -10.23
CA ASP A 60 12.87 -5.23 -10.53
C ASP A 60 13.21 -6.71 -10.30
N GLU A 61 12.70 -7.31 -9.21
CA GLU A 61 12.91 -8.73 -8.91
C GLU A 61 12.24 -9.66 -9.94
N VAL A 62 11.04 -9.32 -10.41
CA VAL A 62 10.34 -10.07 -11.47
C VAL A 62 11.09 -9.95 -12.79
N ASN A 63 11.52 -8.75 -13.14
CA ASN A 63 12.26 -8.48 -14.38
C ASN A 63 13.62 -9.16 -14.38
N ALA A 64 14.34 -9.18 -13.24
CA ALA A 64 15.59 -9.89 -13.09
C ALA A 64 15.47 -11.42 -13.28
N LYS A 65 14.27 -11.97 -13.06
CA LYS A 65 13.95 -13.39 -13.31
C LYS A 65 13.47 -13.65 -14.74
N GLY A 66 13.52 -12.65 -15.63
CA GLY A 66 13.16 -12.78 -17.04
C GLY A 66 11.75 -12.27 -17.38
N GLY A 67 11.10 -11.53 -16.50
CA GLY A 67 9.77 -10.97 -16.76
C GLY A 67 8.64 -12.00 -16.72
N LEU A 68 7.52 -11.69 -17.37
CA LEU A 68 6.32 -12.54 -17.42
C LEU A 68 5.92 -12.83 -18.88
N LEU A 69 5.04 -13.80 -19.08
CA LEU A 69 4.36 -14.07 -20.38
C LEU A 69 5.33 -14.12 -21.57
N GLY A 70 6.38 -14.92 -21.46
CA GLY A 70 7.36 -15.09 -22.54
C GLY A 70 8.45 -14.01 -22.57
N GLY A 71 8.80 -13.46 -21.42
CA GLY A 71 9.93 -12.53 -21.29
C GLY A 71 9.55 -11.05 -21.33
N ARG A 72 8.26 -10.71 -21.23
CA ARG A 72 7.79 -9.32 -21.17
C ARG A 72 8.16 -8.71 -19.82
N PRO A 73 8.93 -7.60 -19.78
CA PRO A 73 9.23 -6.92 -18.53
C PRO A 73 7.99 -6.21 -17.98
N LEU A 74 7.96 -6.02 -16.67
CA LEU A 74 7.00 -5.15 -16.00
C LEU A 74 7.51 -3.70 -16.03
N GLU A 75 6.59 -2.74 -16.23
CA GLU A 75 6.86 -1.30 -16.21
C GLU A 75 5.88 -0.59 -15.29
N LEU A 76 6.38 0.23 -14.35
CA LEU A 76 5.55 1.02 -13.44
C LEU A 76 5.23 2.38 -14.04
N VAL A 77 3.93 2.65 -14.22
CA VAL A 77 3.42 3.96 -14.68
C VAL A 77 2.69 4.64 -13.53
N ARG A 78 3.22 5.78 -13.05
CA ARG A 78 2.71 6.49 -11.87
C ARG A 78 1.92 7.75 -12.23
N ARG A 79 0.88 8.05 -11.44
CA ARG A 79 0.11 9.31 -11.49
C ARG A 79 -0.15 9.81 -10.08
N ASP A 80 -0.02 11.12 -9.91
CA ASP A 80 -0.30 11.83 -8.66
C ASP A 80 -1.80 12.16 -8.59
N ASP A 81 -2.46 11.72 -7.52
CA ASP A 81 -3.85 12.07 -7.23
C ASP A 81 -3.98 13.26 -6.28
N GLU A 82 -2.85 13.72 -5.69
CA GLU A 82 -2.81 14.81 -4.72
C GLU A 82 -3.78 14.61 -3.52
N ALA A 83 -4.04 13.36 -3.15
CA ALA A 83 -5.07 12.96 -2.17
C ALA A 83 -6.49 13.47 -2.53
N ASN A 84 -6.78 13.68 -3.82
CA ASN A 84 -8.05 14.20 -4.32
C ASN A 84 -8.80 13.11 -5.12
N PRO A 85 -10.03 12.73 -4.72
CA PRO A 85 -10.80 11.68 -5.39
C PRO A 85 -11.06 11.97 -6.88
N ALA A 86 -11.36 13.21 -7.26
CA ALA A 86 -11.64 13.55 -8.65
C ALA A 86 -10.37 13.43 -9.52
N LYS A 87 -9.21 13.88 -9.02
CA LYS A 87 -7.92 13.69 -9.70
C LYS A 87 -7.55 12.21 -9.79
N GLY A 88 -7.81 11.43 -8.73
CA GLY A 88 -7.61 9.98 -8.72
C GLY A 88 -8.40 9.26 -9.83
N VAL A 89 -9.66 9.62 -10.04
CA VAL A 89 -10.49 9.05 -11.13
C VAL A 89 -9.93 9.44 -12.50
N VAL A 90 -9.51 10.70 -12.70
CA VAL A 90 -8.90 11.14 -13.97
C VAL A 90 -7.61 10.37 -14.23
N ALA A 91 -6.75 10.24 -13.24
CA ALA A 91 -5.50 9.49 -13.32
C ALA A 91 -5.75 8.00 -13.63
N ALA A 92 -6.73 7.38 -12.97
CA ALA A 92 -7.11 5.99 -13.23
C ALA A 92 -7.62 5.78 -14.66
N ARG A 93 -8.45 6.71 -15.18
CA ARG A 93 -8.91 6.68 -16.59
C ARG A 93 -7.74 6.75 -17.56
N GLU A 94 -6.77 7.62 -17.33
CA GLU A 94 -5.59 7.73 -18.16
C GLU A 94 -4.80 6.41 -18.19
N LEU A 95 -4.54 5.81 -17.01
CA LEU A 95 -3.83 4.54 -16.90
C LEU A 95 -4.57 3.39 -17.58
N ILE A 96 -5.90 3.35 -17.49
CA ILE A 96 -6.71 2.30 -18.08
C ILE A 96 -6.79 2.48 -19.60
N TYR A 97 -7.17 3.66 -20.10
CA TYR A 97 -7.51 3.83 -21.52
C TYR A 97 -6.31 4.15 -22.40
N LYS A 98 -5.33 4.95 -21.92
CA LYS A 98 -4.15 5.32 -22.71
C LYS A 98 -3.01 4.34 -22.48
N GLU A 99 -2.67 4.08 -21.21
CA GLU A 99 -1.54 3.22 -20.87
C GLU A 99 -1.88 1.73 -20.95
N LYS A 100 -3.16 1.35 -20.85
CA LYS A 100 -3.65 -0.03 -20.91
C LYS A 100 -2.97 -0.92 -19.88
N VAL A 101 -2.96 -0.46 -18.63
CA VAL A 101 -2.33 -1.18 -17.52
C VAL A 101 -3.03 -2.51 -17.25
N ALA A 102 -2.26 -3.56 -16.99
CA ALA A 102 -2.79 -4.89 -16.68
C ALA A 102 -3.38 -4.98 -15.26
N VAL A 103 -2.82 -4.22 -14.32
CA VAL A 103 -3.28 -4.08 -12.94
C VAL A 103 -3.12 -2.62 -12.53
N LEU A 104 -4.11 -2.06 -11.86
CA LEU A 104 -4.07 -0.73 -11.29
C LEU A 104 -3.84 -0.82 -9.78
N PHE A 105 -2.70 -0.34 -9.32
CA PHE A 105 -2.46 -0.10 -7.90
C PHE A 105 -2.99 1.27 -7.52
N GLY A 106 -3.65 1.37 -6.38
CA GLY A 106 -4.12 2.68 -5.97
C GLY A 106 -4.83 2.68 -4.64
N GLY A 107 -4.91 3.77 -4.35
CA GLY A 107 -5.18 4.84 -3.49
C GLY A 107 -4.45 4.70 -2.17
N LEU A 108 -3.75 5.75 -1.82
CA LEU A 108 -3.31 5.95 -0.45
C LEU A 108 -4.52 6.15 0.46
N ASP A 109 -5.45 6.99 0.01
CA ASP A 109 -6.61 7.39 0.79
C ASP A 109 -7.86 6.60 0.42
N THR A 110 -8.67 6.24 1.42
CA THR A 110 -9.96 5.57 1.24
C THR A 110 -10.90 6.34 0.31
N PRO A 111 -11.07 7.68 0.44
CA PRO A 111 -11.92 8.43 -0.49
C PRO A 111 -11.51 8.30 -1.96
N VAL A 112 -10.20 8.32 -2.24
CA VAL A 112 -9.66 8.16 -3.60
C VAL A 112 -9.92 6.76 -4.11
N SER A 113 -9.59 5.72 -3.33
CA SER A 113 -9.83 4.32 -3.70
C SER A 113 -11.31 4.04 -3.95
N MET A 114 -12.19 4.51 -3.08
CA MET A 114 -13.64 4.34 -3.25
C MET A 114 -14.18 5.02 -4.50
N ALA A 115 -13.60 6.15 -4.91
CA ALA A 115 -13.97 6.82 -6.17
C ALA A 115 -13.48 6.06 -7.41
N ILE A 116 -12.36 5.35 -7.32
CA ILE A 116 -11.78 4.56 -8.43
C ILE A 116 -12.46 3.19 -8.59
N VAL A 117 -12.88 2.54 -7.51
CA VAL A 117 -13.42 1.17 -7.51
C VAL A 117 -14.58 0.97 -8.49
N PRO A 118 -15.58 1.85 -8.61
CA PRO A 118 -16.63 1.69 -9.63
C PRO A 118 -16.09 1.62 -11.06
N LEU A 119 -15.09 2.45 -11.38
CA LEU A 119 -14.46 2.48 -12.71
C LEU A 119 -13.74 1.15 -13.00
N VAL A 120 -12.92 0.64 -12.08
CA VAL A 120 -12.17 -0.60 -12.32
C VAL A 120 -13.09 -1.82 -12.42
N ASN A 121 -14.20 -1.84 -11.68
CA ASN A 121 -15.22 -2.87 -11.83
C ASN A 121 -15.93 -2.81 -13.20
N GLN A 122 -16.26 -1.60 -13.67
CA GLN A 122 -16.87 -1.37 -14.97
C GLN A 122 -15.95 -1.78 -16.10
N GLU A 123 -14.68 -1.37 -16.04
CA GLU A 123 -13.68 -1.59 -17.09
C GLU A 123 -12.98 -2.95 -16.96
N LYS A 124 -13.34 -3.74 -15.95
CA LYS A 124 -12.78 -5.07 -15.67
C LYS A 124 -11.25 -5.06 -15.52
N VAL A 125 -10.70 -4.02 -14.91
CA VAL A 125 -9.26 -3.92 -14.61
C VAL A 125 -9.02 -4.29 -13.15
N PRO A 126 -8.22 -5.33 -12.85
CA PRO A 126 -7.88 -5.65 -11.47
C PRO A 126 -7.25 -4.47 -10.76
N PHE A 127 -7.80 -4.14 -9.60
CA PHE A 127 -7.32 -3.10 -8.70
C PHE A 127 -6.69 -3.73 -7.47
N MET A 128 -5.51 -3.27 -7.08
CA MET A 128 -4.82 -3.71 -5.87
C MET A 128 -4.61 -2.53 -4.93
N GLY A 129 -5.25 -2.56 -3.76
CA GLY A 129 -5.09 -1.55 -2.71
C GLY A 129 -3.92 -1.89 -1.79
N PRO A 130 -2.80 -1.12 -1.81
CA PRO A 130 -1.65 -1.38 -0.94
C PRO A 130 -1.68 -0.56 0.35
N TRP A 131 -2.67 0.34 0.54
CA TRP A 131 -2.76 1.19 1.71
C TRP A 131 -4.19 1.42 2.18
N ALA A 132 -5.07 2.03 1.37
CA ALA A 132 -6.42 2.40 1.80
C ALA A 132 -7.16 1.26 2.50
N ALA A 133 -7.62 1.51 3.74
CA ALA A 133 -8.18 0.48 4.60
C ALA A 133 -9.70 0.41 4.61
N GLY A 134 -10.40 1.35 3.98
CA GLY A 134 -11.87 1.42 3.96
C GLY A 134 -12.50 0.06 3.64
N THR A 135 -13.34 -0.43 4.54
CA THR A 135 -14.05 -1.72 4.36
C THR A 135 -14.79 -1.80 3.03
N PRO A 136 -15.48 -0.72 2.54
CA PRO A 136 -16.21 -0.78 1.28
C PRO A 136 -15.34 -0.88 0.01
N ILE A 137 -14.01 -0.75 0.09
CA ILE A 137 -13.14 -0.85 -1.09
C ILE A 137 -13.23 -2.24 -1.72
N THR A 138 -13.13 -3.29 -0.91
CA THR A 138 -13.20 -4.69 -1.35
C THR A 138 -14.60 -5.29 -1.12
N LYS A 139 -15.32 -4.82 -0.09
CA LYS A 139 -16.71 -5.20 0.18
C LYS A 139 -17.69 -4.19 -0.44
N ASN A 140 -17.57 -3.98 -1.76
CA ASN A 140 -18.27 -2.92 -2.50
C ASN A 140 -19.59 -3.38 -3.14
N GLY A 141 -19.95 -4.66 -2.99
CA GLY A 141 -21.18 -5.24 -3.55
C GLY A 141 -21.15 -5.56 -5.04
N ALA A 142 -20.06 -5.27 -5.76
CA ALA A 142 -19.94 -5.61 -7.18
C ALA A 142 -19.79 -7.13 -7.38
N ASN A 143 -20.41 -7.64 -8.44
CA ASN A 143 -20.25 -9.03 -8.87
C ASN A 143 -20.25 -9.08 -10.41
N PRO A 144 -19.12 -9.34 -11.06
CA PRO A 144 -17.81 -9.65 -10.47
C PRO A 144 -17.14 -8.41 -9.82
N ASN A 145 -16.33 -8.67 -8.78
CA ASN A 145 -15.53 -7.66 -8.10
C ASN A 145 -14.06 -7.74 -8.54
N TYR A 146 -13.47 -6.62 -8.94
CA TYR A 146 -12.09 -6.54 -9.40
C TYR A 146 -11.16 -5.85 -8.39
N ALA A 147 -11.69 -5.41 -7.23
CA ALA A 147 -10.90 -4.78 -6.19
C ALA A 147 -10.35 -5.81 -5.20
N PHE A 148 -9.02 -5.90 -5.11
CA PHE A 148 -8.24 -6.70 -4.18
C PHE A 148 -7.43 -5.81 -3.26
N ARG A 149 -6.93 -6.36 -2.14
CA ARG A 149 -6.15 -5.58 -1.18
C ARG A 149 -5.08 -6.41 -0.47
N VAL A 150 -3.87 -5.86 -0.41
CA VAL A 150 -2.81 -6.25 0.53
C VAL A 150 -2.60 -5.08 1.47
N SER A 151 -3.45 -4.95 2.45
CA SER A 151 -3.51 -3.85 3.40
C SER A 151 -4.39 -4.22 4.58
N ALA A 152 -4.47 -3.37 5.60
CA ALA A 152 -5.45 -3.51 6.66
C ALA A 152 -6.89 -3.27 6.16
N VAL A 153 -7.85 -3.74 6.94
CA VAL A 153 -9.30 -3.55 6.70
C VAL A 153 -9.90 -2.87 7.92
N ASP A 154 -10.57 -1.73 7.73
CA ASP A 154 -11.08 -0.92 8.84
C ASP A 154 -11.85 -1.74 9.87
N GLU A 155 -12.86 -2.52 9.46
CA GLU A 155 -13.65 -3.32 10.40
C GLU A 155 -12.82 -4.30 11.26
N THR A 156 -11.68 -4.75 10.75
CA THR A 156 -10.76 -5.64 11.47
C THR A 156 -9.83 -4.84 12.37
N VAL A 157 -9.33 -3.70 11.88
CA VAL A 157 -8.52 -2.76 12.67
C VAL A 157 -9.31 -2.21 13.84
N ASP A 158 -10.57 -1.85 13.63
CA ASP A 158 -11.45 -1.30 14.67
C ASP A 158 -11.64 -2.26 15.85
N ARG A 159 -11.85 -3.55 15.55
CA ARG A 159 -11.87 -4.60 16.59
C ARG A 159 -10.51 -4.72 17.30
N ALA A 160 -9.41 -4.66 16.55
CA ALA A 160 -8.07 -4.71 17.12
C ALA A 160 -7.77 -3.48 17.98
N MET A 161 -8.18 -2.27 17.58
CA MET A 161 -8.05 -1.03 18.37
C MET A 161 -8.78 -1.15 19.71
N LEU A 162 -10.03 -1.63 19.69
CA LEU A 162 -10.79 -1.84 20.93
C LEU A 162 -10.11 -2.86 21.84
N GLN A 163 -9.70 -4.01 21.30
CA GLN A 163 -9.01 -5.04 22.07
C GLN A 163 -7.70 -4.52 22.67
N TYR A 164 -6.93 -3.75 21.90
CA TYR A 164 -5.69 -3.14 22.35
C TYR A 164 -5.92 -2.12 23.46
N ALA A 165 -6.90 -1.23 23.32
CA ALA A 165 -7.25 -0.23 24.32
C ALA A 165 -7.69 -0.90 25.63
N GLN A 166 -8.52 -1.94 25.56
CA GLN A 166 -8.95 -2.71 26.73
C GLN A 166 -7.78 -3.43 27.41
N LYS A 167 -6.93 -4.12 26.63
CA LYS A 167 -5.81 -4.89 27.19
C LYS A 167 -4.76 -3.99 27.81
N THR A 168 -4.37 -2.92 27.11
CA THR A 168 -3.22 -2.08 27.47
C THR A 168 -3.59 -0.98 28.45
N PHE A 169 -4.72 -0.32 28.24
CA PHE A 169 -5.13 0.88 28.97
C PHE A 169 -6.34 0.66 29.88
N LYS A 170 -6.92 -0.57 29.87
CA LYS A 170 -8.13 -0.89 30.64
C LYS A 170 -9.34 0.00 30.27
N SER A 171 -9.38 0.44 29.01
CA SER A 171 -10.42 1.31 28.52
C SER A 171 -11.80 0.64 28.64
N ALA A 172 -12.74 1.36 29.25
CA ALA A 172 -14.13 0.94 29.46
C ALA A 172 -15.13 1.87 28.76
N LYS A 173 -14.72 3.10 28.44
CA LYS A 173 -15.57 4.11 27.82
C LYS A 173 -14.79 4.96 26.81
N PRO A 174 -14.39 4.39 25.65
CA PRO A 174 -13.60 5.11 24.68
C PRO A 174 -14.40 6.23 23.99
N GLY A 175 -13.72 7.34 23.66
CA GLY A 175 -14.22 8.37 22.74
C GLY A 175 -13.67 8.14 21.34
N MET A 176 -14.41 8.57 20.32
CA MET A 176 -13.97 8.52 18.92
C MET A 176 -13.72 9.94 18.42
N ILE A 177 -12.56 10.19 17.81
CA ILE A 177 -12.19 11.44 17.14
C ILE A 177 -11.77 11.13 15.71
N LEU A 178 -12.64 11.43 14.73
CA LEU A 178 -12.56 10.88 13.39
C LEU A 178 -12.57 12.00 12.35
N VAL A 179 -11.77 11.85 11.29
CA VAL A 179 -11.85 12.75 10.14
C VAL A 179 -13.22 12.62 9.45
N ASN A 180 -13.81 13.74 9.05
CA ASN A 180 -15.10 13.79 8.38
C ASN A 180 -14.96 13.50 6.88
N ASN A 181 -14.80 12.23 6.54
CA ASN A 181 -14.71 11.75 5.17
C ASN A 181 -15.06 10.24 5.11
N PRO A 182 -15.11 9.60 3.93
CA PRO A 182 -15.41 8.17 3.81
C PRO A 182 -14.55 7.23 4.65
N TRP A 183 -13.28 7.60 4.97
CA TRP A 183 -12.47 6.79 5.87
C TRP A 183 -12.93 6.88 7.33
N GLY A 184 -13.18 8.09 7.81
CA GLY A 184 -13.77 8.27 9.15
C GLY A 184 -15.15 7.60 9.29
N GLU A 185 -15.97 7.63 8.25
CA GLU A 185 -17.28 6.95 8.24
C GLU A 185 -17.15 5.43 8.28
N SER A 186 -16.20 4.85 7.53
CA SER A 186 -15.90 3.42 7.55
C SER A 186 -15.49 2.96 8.96
N ASN A 187 -14.60 3.72 9.61
CA ASN A 187 -14.14 3.43 10.97
C ASN A 187 -15.22 3.70 12.03
N GLU A 188 -16.04 4.75 11.88
CA GLU A 188 -17.17 4.97 12.79
C GLU A 188 -18.08 3.75 12.83
N LYS A 189 -18.43 3.23 11.65
CA LYS A 189 -19.26 2.03 11.54
C LYS A 189 -18.60 0.80 12.18
N GLY A 190 -17.32 0.57 11.90
CA GLY A 190 -16.58 -0.57 12.42
C GLY A 190 -16.37 -0.49 13.93
N LEU A 191 -15.98 0.68 14.48
CA LEU A 191 -15.83 0.90 15.91
C LEU A 191 -17.15 0.75 16.67
N LYS A 192 -18.25 1.30 16.14
CA LYS A 192 -19.58 1.11 16.73
C LYS A 192 -19.98 -0.37 16.77
N SER A 193 -19.72 -1.12 15.69
CA SER A 193 -19.96 -2.56 15.66
C SER A 193 -19.12 -3.30 16.69
N ALA A 194 -17.81 -3.02 16.76
CA ALA A 194 -16.90 -3.66 17.71
C ALA A 194 -17.30 -3.40 19.18
N LEU A 195 -17.73 -2.17 19.49
CA LEU A 195 -18.19 -1.80 20.82
C LEU A 195 -19.51 -2.50 21.16
N ALA A 196 -20.45 -2.55 20.22
CA ALA A 196 -21.74 -3.23 20.40
C ALA A 196 -21.56 -4.73 20.65
N GLU A 197 -20.65 -5.40 19.92
CA GLU A 197 -20.28 -6.82 20.12
C GLU A 197 -19.78 -7.10 21.56
N LYS A 198 -19.22 -6.09 22.24
CA LYS A 198 -18.72 -6.18 23.61
C LYS A 198 -19.64 -5.59 24.66
N GLY A 199 -20.78 -5.02 24.25
CA GLY A 199 -21.69 -4.33 25.18
C GLY A 199 -21.11 -3.06 25.79
N ILE A 200 -20.17 -2.40 25.10
CA ILE A 200 -19.50 -1.19 25.59
C ILE A 200 -20.12 0.03 24.96
N ALA A 201 -20.42 1.04 25.77
CA ALA A 201 -20.88 2.34 25.29
C ALA A 201 -19.69 3.27 25.02
N ALA A 202 -19.63 3.90 23.85
CA ALA A 202 -18.69 4.99 23.59
C ALA A 202 -19.03 6.21 24.48
N ALA A 203 -18.03 7.00 24.86
CA ALA A 203 -18.23 8.31 25.47
C ALA A 203 -18.88 9.30 24.49
N GLY A 204 -18.53 9.18 23.20
CA GLY A 204 -19.06 9.98 22.11
C GLY A 204 -18.32 9.75 20.82
N VAL A 205 -18.85 10.32 19.74
CA VAL A 205 -18.23 10.38 18.42
C VAL A 205 -18.13 11.83 18.01
N GLU A 206 -16.93 12.29 17.75
CA GLU A 206 -16.64 13.64 17.30
C GLU A 206 -15.95 13.59 15.94
N LYS A 207 -16.36 14.49 15.06
CA LYS A 207 -15.79 14.63 13.72
C LYS A 207 -15.11 15.98 13.54
N PHE A 208 -14.15 16.03 12.63
CA PHE A 208 -13.43 17.24 12.25
C PHE A 208 -13.06 17.17 10.76
N GLU A 209 -12.89 18.34 10.15
CA GLU A 209 -12.43 18.41 8.75
C GLU A 209 -10.91 18.21 8.68
N ALA A 210 -10.42 17.65 7.57
CA ALA A 210 -8.98 17.41 7.39
C ALA A 210 -8.11 18.68 7.45
N GLY A 211 -8.73 19.85 7.22
CA GLY A 211 -8.08 21.16 7.29
C GLY A 211 -8.17 21.85 8.66
N ASP A 212 -8.89 21.28 9.63
CA ASP A 212 -9.04 21.89 10.95
C ASP A 212 -7.70 21.93 11.69
N LEU A 213 -7.44 23.07 12.34
CA LEU A 213 -6.22 23.31 13.10
C LEU A 213 -6.44 23.20 14.62
N ASP A 214 -7.68 23.15 15.07
CA ASP A 214 -8.06 23.10 16.48
C ASP A 214 -9.19 22.10 16.74
N MET A 215 -8.90 21.08 17.53
CA MET A 215 -9.86 20.04 17.95
C MET A 215 -10.25 20.17 19.43
N VAL A 216 -9.88 21.28 20.10
CA VAL A 216 -10.23 21.52 21.51
C VAL A 216 -11.75 21.41 21.75
N PRO A 217 -12.64 21.97 20.93
CA PRO A 217 -14.08 21.85 21.15
C PRO A 217 -14.57 20.39 21.16
N GLN A 218 -14.15 19.57 20.18
CA GLN A 218 -14.48 18.15 20.06
C GLN A 218 -13.94 17.36 21.27
N LEU A 219 -12.68 17.55 21.60
CA LEU A 219 -12.02 16.89 22.71
C LEU A 219 -12.61 17.28 24.07
N THR A 220 -13.07 18.54 24.22
CA THR A 220 -13.78 18.99 25.41
C THR A 220 -15.08 18.23 25.63
N ARG A 221 -15.85 18.01 24.57
CA ARG A 221 -17.09 17.21 24.64
C ARG A 221 -16.80 15.75 25.02
N LEU A 222 -15.79 15.12 24.41
CA LEU A 222 -15.39 13.75 24.76
C LEU A 222 -14.91 13.65 26.23
N LYS A 223 -14.10 14.61 26.69
CA LYS A 223 -13.64 14.68 28.09
C LYS A 223 -14.81 14.84 29.06
N ALA A 224 -15.73 15.75 28.78
CA ALA A 224 -16.93 15.98 29.59
C ALA A 224 -17.85 14.75 29.62
N ALA A 225 -17.92 13.98 28.53
CA ALA A 225 -18.64 12.72 28.44
C ALA A 225 -17.94 11.56 29.18
N GLY A 226 -16.74 11.77 29.74
CA GLY A 226 -15.99 10.79 30.52
C GLY A 226 -15.22 9.80 29.67
N ALA A 227 -14.70 10.18 28.50
CA ALA A 227 -13.83 9.32 27.71
C ALA A 227 -12.55 8.98 28.48
N ASP A 228 -12.23 7.69 28.57
CA ASP A 228 -11.05 7.14 29.26
C ASP A 228 -9.93 6.77 28.30
N SER A 229 -10.21 6.75 27.01
CA SER A 229 -9.28 6.61 25.90
C SER A 229 -9.86 7.26 24.66
N LEU A 230 -9.04 7.47 23.63
CA LEU A 230 -9.47 8.01 22.34
C LEU A 230 -9.10 7.06 21.21
N PHE A 231 -10.08 6.77 20.34
CA PHE A 231 -9.81 6.20 19.01
C PHE A 231 -9.65 7.33 18.00
N LEU A 232 -8.46 7.41 17.40
CA LEU A 232 -8.09 8.44 16.44
C LEU A 232 -8.01 7.86 15.03
N VAL A 233 -8.76 8.44 14.11
CA VAL A 233 -8.69 8.10 12.68
C VAL A 233 -8.55 9.36 11.85
N ALA A 234 -7.35 9.61 11.38
CA ALA A 234 -7.01 10.71 10.48
C ALA A 234 -5.61 10.52 9.89
N ASN A 235 -5.33 11.16 8.76
CA ASN A 235 -4.00 11.23 8.19
C ASN A 235 -3.04 12.06 9.07
N VAL A 236 -1.76 12.04 8.73
CA VAL A 236 -0.66 12.57 9.55
C VAL A 236 -0.86 14.00 10.05
N GLY A 237 -1.24 14.93 9.18
CA GLY A 237 -1.43 16.34 9.54
C GLY A 237 -2.52 16.55 10.58
N PRO A 238 -3.78 16.19 10.28
CA PRO A 238 -4.89 16.34 11.23
C PRO A 238 -4.70 15.48 12.50
N SER A 239 -4.09 14.30 12.44
CA SER A 239 -3.72 13.54 13.66
C SER A 239 -2.77 14.33 14.57
N ALA A 240 -1.80 15.02 14.00
CA ALA A 240 -0.91 15.89 14.76
C ALA A 240 -1.65 17.07 15.42
N GLN A 241 -2.68 17.61 14.78
CA GLN A 241 -3.50 18.68 15.38
C GLN A 241 -4.35 18.17 16.55
N VAL A 242 -4.83 16.91 16.51
CA VAL A 242 -5.49 16.28 17.66
C VAL A 242 -4.51 16.21 18.84
N VAL A 243 -3.28 15.72 18.63
CA VAL A 243 -2.25 15.62 19.69
C VAL A 243 -1.91 16.99 20.27
N LYS A 244 -1.71 18.02 19.42
CA LYS A 244 -1.49 19.40 19.87
C LYS A 244 -2.65 19.95 20.67
N SER A 245 -3.88 19.63 20.27
CA SER A 245 -5.08 20.07 20.98
C SER A 245 -5.18 19.41 22.37
N LEU A 246 -4.85 18.13 22.49
CA LEU A 246 -4.72 17.44 23.79
C LEU A 246 -3.67 18.09 24.68
N ASP A 247 -2.53 18.47 24.12
CA ASP A 247 -1.46 19.15 24.85
C ASP A 247 -1.92 20.52 25.37
N ARG A 248 -2.54 21.34 24.51
CA ARG A 248 -3.13 22.63 24.92
C ARG A 248 -4.16 22.50 26.04
N MET A 249 -4.92 21.44 26.05
CA MET A 249 -5.92 21.16 27.10
C MET A 249 -5.32 20.58 28.39
N GLY A 250 -4.04 20.23 28.40
CA GLY A 250 -3.41 19.47 29.48
C GLY A 250 -4.12 18.13 29.75
N TRP A 251 -4.83 17.58 28.76
CA TRP A 251 -5.58 16.34 28.92
C TRP A 251 -4.71 15.13 28.53
N LYS A 252 -4.24 14.40 29.55
CA LYS A 252 -3.51 13.15 29.37
C LYS A 252 -4.51 12.00 29.31
N VAL A 253 -4.69 11.44 28.10
CA VAL A 253 -5.59 10.33 27.82
C VAL A 253 -4.91 9.40 26.82
N PRO A 254 -5.02 8.06 26.96
CA PRO A 254 -4.48 7.13 25.97
C PRO A 254 -5.08 7.36 24.59
N VAL A 255 -4.22 7.41 23.57
CA VAL A 255 -4.65 7.53 22.18
C VAL A 255 -4.28 6.26 21.43
N VAL A 256 -5.28 5.54 20.94
CA VAL A 256 -5.15 4.38 20.08
C VAL A 256 -5.60 4.78 18.69
N SER A 257 -4.71 4.74 17.74
CA SER A 257 -4.96 5.26 16.40
C SER A 257 -4.91 4.15 15.34
N HIS A 258 -5.67 4.36 14.28
CA HIS A 258 -5.38 3.73 13.01
C HIS A 258 -3.99 4.22 12.53
N TRP A 259 -3.47 3.72 11.43
CA TRP A 259 -2.09 4.00 10.97
C TRP A 259 -1.81 5.40 10.39
N GLY A 260 -2.79 6.31 10.38
CA GLY A 260 -2.60 7.67 9.84
C GLY A 260 -1.36 8.40 10.33
N PRO A 261 -0.99 8.33 11.63
CA PRO A 261 0.24 8.93 12.14
C PRO A 261 1.52 8.44 11.45
N ALA A 262 1.54 7.22 10.92
CA ALA A 262 2.71 6.67 10.22
C ALA A 262 2.95 7.29 8.83
N GLY A 263 1.99 8.02 8.28
CA GLY A 263 1.98 8.45 6.88
C GLY A 263 2.96 9.55 6.49
N GLY A 264 3.69 10.14 7.43
CA GLY A 264 4.56 11.26 7.15
C GLY A 264 5.45 11.65 8.33
N ARG A 265 5.77 12.96 8.47
CA ARG A 265 6.63 13.49 9.54
C ARG A 265 5.80 13.83 10.80
N PHE A 266 5.14 12.82 11.36
CA PHE A 266 4.20 13.02 12.46
C PHE A 266 4.85 13.63 13.71
N THR A 267 6.03 13.14 14.11
CA THR A 267 6.74 13.62 15.31
C THR A 267 7.14 15.09 15.22
N GLU A 268 7.51 15.55 14.02
CA GLU A 268 7.81 16.97 13.77
C GLU A 268 6.54 17.82 13.88
N LEU A 269 5.41 17.31 13.42
CA LEU A 269 4.15 18.03 13.42
C LEU A 269 3.46 18.01 14.78
N ALA A 270 3.44 16.86 15.47
CA ALA A 270 2.74 16.65 16.75
C ALA A 270 3.55 17.10 17.97
N GLY A 271 4.89 17.16 17.84
CA GLY A 271 5.79 17.49 18.95
C GLY A 271 6.01 16.32 19.92
N PRO A 272 6.48 16.60 21.15
CA PRO A 272 6.98 15.56 22.07
C PRO A 272 5.94 14.53 22.52
N ASN A 273 4.65 14.86 22.45
CA ASN A 273 3.55 13.94 22.82
C ASN A 273 3.17 12.97 21.70
N ALA A 274 3.85 13.01 20.53
CA ALA A 274 3.71 12.00 19.48
C ALA A 274 3.95 10.57 19.99
N LYS A 275 4.85 10.41 20.97
CA LYS A 275 5.20 9.13 21.60
C LYS A 275 4.04 8.48 22.38
N ASP A 276 3.03 9.26 22.77
CA ASP A 276 1.88 8.79 23.54
C ASP A 276 0.76 8.23 22.64
N VAL A 277 0.97 8.23 21.30
CA VAL A 277 0.04 7.68 20.32
C VAL A 277 0.48 6.27 19.96
N HIS A 278 -0.39 5.28 20.24
CA HIS A 278 -0.20 3.90 19.80
C HIS A 278 -1.04 3.67 18.54
N PHE A 279 -0.45 3.06 17.52
CA PHE A 279 -1.15 2.89 16.24
C PHE A 279 -0.84 1.55 15.58
N VAL A 280 -1.75 1.10 14.73
CA VAL A 280 -1.62 -0.18 14.02
C VAL A 280 -0.66 -0.05 12.83
N GLN A 281 0.08 -1.11 12.55
CA GLN A 281 0.87 -1.31 11.35
C GLN A 281 0.63 -2.71 10.80
N THR A 282 0.97 -2.96 9.53
CA THR A 282 0.96 -4.30 8.92
C THR A 282 2.37 -4.90 8.83
N TYR A 283 3.39 -4.08 9.03
CA TYR A 283 4.79 -4.51 8.98
C TYR A 283 5.72 -3.54 9.70
N SER A 284 6.85 -4.07 10.15
CA SER A 284 7.97 -3.30 10.69
C SER A 284 9.31 -3.87 10.21
N PHE A 285 10.21 -3.01 9.76
CA PHE A 285 11.60 -3.39 9.46
C PHE A 285 12.49 -3.46 10.71
N PHE A 286 11.94 -3.20 11.89
CA PHE A 286 12.64 -3.38 13.17
C PHE A 286 12.37 -4.76 13.76
N GLY A 287 13.31 -5.23 14.57
CA GLY A 287 13.26 -6.56 15.15
C GLY A 287 13.79 -7.65 14.22
N LYS A 288 13.50 -8.91 14.56
CA LYS A 288 13.96 -10.05 13.77
C LYS A 288 13.25 -10.08 12.40
N GLN A 289 14.02 -10.07 11.34
CA GLN A 289 13.52 -10.13 9.98
C GLN A 289 13.50 -11.57 9.45
N SER A 290 12.59 -11.83 8.50
CA SER A 290 12.63 -13.03 7.66
C SER A 290 13.75 -12.90 6.60
N PRO A 291 14.16 -13.99 5.93
CA PRO A 291 15.10 -13.90 4.81
C PRO A 291 14.63 -12.95 3.70
N VAL A 292 13.30 -12.85 3.49
CA VAL A 292 12.71 -11.87 2.56
C VAL A 292 12.93 -10.45 3.07
N GLY A 293 12.69 -10.20 4.37
CA GLY A 293 12.89 -8.90 4.99
C GLY A 293 14.33 -8.41 4.91
N GLU A 294 15.29 -9.28 5.21
CA GLU A 294 16.73 -8.95 5.09
C GLU A 294 17.13 -8.60 3.66
N ARG A 295 16.64 -9.37 2.67
CA ARG A 295 16.87 -9.10 1.25
C ARG A 295 16.27 -7.76 0.84
N VAL A 296 15.03 -7.47 1.24
CA VAL A 296 14.34 -6.20 0.92
C VAL A 296 15.10 -5.01 1.51
N ILE A 297 15.50 -5.06 2.78
CA ILE A 297 16.32 -4.00 3.40
C ILE A 297 17.60 -3.78 2.60
N LYS A 298 18.34 -4.84 2.31
CA LYS A 298 19.59 -4.77 1.54
C LYS A 298 19.37 -4.13 0.16
N SER A 299 18.32 -4.51 -0.53
CA SER A 299 18.00 -3.99 -1.86
C SER A 299 17.59 -2.51 -1.82
N LEU A 300 16.82 -2.09 -0.81
CA LEU A 300 16.44 -0.68 -0.62
C LEU A 300 17.66 0.19 -0.30
N VAL A 301 18.55 -0.26 0.58
CA VAL A 301 19.81 0.44 0.90
C VAL A 301 20.71 0.58 -0.34
N ALA A 302 20.80 -0.46 -1.15
CA ALA A 302 21.60 -0.43 -2.38
C ALA A 302 21.01 0.50 -3.45
N LYS A 303 19.68 0.54 -3.57
CA LYS A 303 19.00 1.30 -4.63
C LYS A 303 18.76 2.77 -4.30
N TYR A 304 18.51 3.10 -3.03
CA TYR A 304 18.12 4.43 -2.59
C TYR A 304 19.15 5.05 -1.63
N PRO A 305 20.01 5.98 -2.09
CA PRO A 305 21.10 6.52 -1.28
C PRO A 305 20.68 7.18 0.06
N ALA A 306 19.43 7.65 0.15
CA ALA A 306 18.86 8.22 1.38
C ALA A 306 18.54 7.16 2.44
N ILE A 307 18.43 5.88 2.07
CA ILE A 307 18.14 4.78 2.99
C ILE A 307 19.47 4.17 3.45
N LYS A 308 19.80 4.31 4.73
CA LYS A 308 21.03 3.76 5.35
C LYS A 308 20.74 2.51 6.18
N GLY A 309 19.48 2.27 6.53
CA GLY A 309 19.07 1.13 7.34
C GLY A 309 17.56 1.08 7.57
N PRO A 310 17.09 0.17 8.43
CA PRO A 310 15.67 -0.03 8.70
C PRO A 310 14.94 1.24 9.14
N GLY A 311 15.61 2.12 9.88
CA GLY A 311 15.03 3.38 10.39
C GLY A 311 14.66 4.40 9.30
N ASP A 312 15.25 4.28 8.12
CA ASP A 312 14.99 5.19 6.99
C ASP A 312 13.92 4.63 6.05
N ILE A 313 13.48 3.38 6.26
CA ILE A 313 12.39 2.76 5.48
C ILE A 313 11.06 3.15 6.13
N THR A 314 10.61 4.35 5.84
CA THR A 314 9.40 4.91 6.44
C THR A 314 8.51 5.57 5.38
N PRO A 315 7.19 5.35 5.46
CA PRO A 315 6.47 4.37 6.28
C PRO A 315 6.69 2.91 5.80
N ALA A 316 6.99 2.01 6.73
CA ALA A 316 7.24 0.60 6.45
C ALA A 316 6.09 -0.09 5.72
N VAL A 317 4.85 0.20 6.12
CA VAL A 317 3.63 -0.41 5.56
C VAL A 317 3.47 -0.12 4.07
N GLY A 318 3.83 1.09 3.61
CA GLY A 318 3.75 1.44 2.19
C GLY A 318 4.67 0.57 1.33
N VAL A 319 5.89 0.34 1.79
CA VAL A 319 6.85 -0.53 1.11
C VAL A 319 6.39 -1.98 1.14
N ALA A 320 6.03 -2.49 2.33
CA ALA A 320 5.76 -3.91 2.52
C ALA A 320 4.48 -4.36 1.82
N ASN A 321 3.40 -3.62 1.97
CA ASN A 321 2.12 -3.95 1.34
C ASN A 321 2.22 -3.89 -0.19
N ALA A 322 2.90 -2.86 -0.72
CA ALA A 322 3.09 -2.69 -2.15
C ALA A 322 3.99 -3.78 -2.74
N TYR A 323 5.06 -4.14 -2.04
CA TYR A 323 5.97 -5.21 -2.46
C TYR A 323 5.24 -6.55 -2.56
N ASP A 324 4.53 -6.98 -1.51
CA ASP A 324 3.78 -8.23 -1.54
C ASP A 324 2.61 -8.18 -2.54
N GLY A 325 1.88 -7.05 -2.58
CA GLY A 325 0.80 -6.84 -3.54
C GLY A 325 1.26 -6.96 -4.99
N MET A 326 2.46 -6.46 -5.32
CA MET A 326 3.02 -6.56 -6.67
C MET A 326 3.43 -8.00 -7.02
N HIS A 327 4.05 -8.72 -6.10
CA HIS A 327 4.38 -10.12 -6.32
C HIS A 327 3.12 -10.98 -6.50
N LEU A 328 2.07 -10.74 -5.70
CA LEU A 328 0.79 -11.43 -5.86
C LEU A 328 0.13 -11.07 -7.21
N ALA A 329 0.21 -9.82 -7.65
CA ALA A 329 -0.27 -9.42 -8.98
C ALA A 329 0.54 -10.09 -10.11
N ALA A 330 1.85 -10.17 -9.98
CA ALA A 330 2.71 -10.88 -10.92
C ALA A 330 2.37 -12.38 -11.02
N LEU A 331 2.13 -13.02 -9.87
CA LEU A 331 1.66 -14.41 -9.82
C LEU A 331 0.29 -14.57 -10.47
N ALA A 332 -0.64 -13.64 -10.24
CA ALA A 332 -1.97 -13.68 -10.86
C ALA A 332 -1.89 -13.55 -12.39
N ILE A 333 -1.05 -12.64 -12.92
CA ILE A 333 -0.80 -12.51 -14.37
C ILE A 333 -0.18 -13.79 -14.93
N ALA A 334 0.79 -14.39 -14.22
CA ALA A 334 1.42 -15.64 -14.64
C ALA A 334 0.40 -16.80 -14.66
N GLN A 335 -0.45 -16.93 -13.62
CA GLN A 335 -1.52 -17.92 -13.55
C GLN A 335 -2.59 -17.72 -14.63
N ALA A 336 -2.84 -16.48 -15.02
CA ALA A 336 -3.77 -16.14 -16.09
C ALA A 336 -3.20 -16.49 -17.48
N GLY A 337 -1.87 -16.47 -17.65
CA GLY A 337 -1.24 -16.58 -18.97
C GLY A 337 -1.57 -15.40 -19.88
N SER A 338 -2.09 -14.29 -19.34
CA SER A 338 -2.65 -13.15 -20.07
C SER A 338 -2.65 -11.88 -19.22
N THR A 339 -2.80 -10.73 -19.86
CA THR A 339 -3.07 -9.44 -19.21
C THR A 339 -4.55 -9.04 -19.27
N ASP A 340 -5.42 -9.93 -19.76
CA ASP A 340 -6.86 -9.73 -19.74
C ASP A 340 -7.39 -9.66 -18.30
N GLY A 341 -8.22 -8.67 -18.02
CA GLY A 341 -8.64 -8.37 -16.65
C GLY A 341 -9.47 -9.47 -15.99
N ASP A 342 -10.38 -10.13 -16.76
CA ASP A 342 -11.15 -11.29 -16.27
C ASP A 342 -10.21 -12.45 -15.95
N ALA A 343 -9.25 -12.74 -16.82
CA ALA A 343 -8.26 -13.79 -16.65
C ALA A 343 -7.36 -13.51 -15.44
N VAL A 344 -6.85 -12.27 -15.26
CA VAL A 344 -6.00 -11.89 -14.14
C VAL A 344 -6.79 -11.95 -12.82
N ARG A 345 -8.06 -11.51 -12.79
CA ARG A 345 -8.93 -11.67 -11.62
C ARG A 345 -9.06 -13.13 -11.21
N GLN A 346 -9.27 -14.05 -12.16
CA GLN A 346 -9.28 -15.49 -11.89
C GLN A 346 -7.89 -15.99 -11.48
N GLY A 347 -6.84 -15.41 -11.99
CA GLY A 347 -5.45 -15.71 -11.62
C GLY A 347 -5.17 -15.45 -10.14
N PHE A 348 -5.72 -14.39 -9.54
CA PHE A 348 -5.62 -14.14 -8.11
C PHE A 348 -6.19 -15.28 -7.27
N TYR A 349 -7.32 -15.88 -7.67
CA TYR A 349 -7.95 -17.00 -6.94
C TYR A 349 -7.18 -18.31 -7.07
N LYS A 350 -6.29 -18.43 -8.05
CA LYS A 350 -5.46 -19.62 -8.27
C LYS A 350 -4.15 -19.60 -7.48
N ILE A 351 -3.82 -18.50 -6.80
CA ILE A 351 -2.61 -18.42 -5.99
C ILE A 351 -2.77 -19.31 -4.76
N ALA A 352 -2.06 -20.45 -4.75
CA ALA A 352 -2.11 -21.39 -3.63
C ALA A 352 -1.27 -20.89 -2.43
N SER A 353 -0.06 -20.39 -2.70
CA SER A 353 0.83 -19.86 -1.65
C SER A 353 1.84 -18.87 -2.23
N TYR A 354 2.33 -18.00 -1.35
CA TYR A 354 3.43 -17.08 -1.63
C TYR A 354 4.14 -16.71 -0.32
N ASP A 355 5.47 -16.88 -0.27
CA ASP A 355 6.30 -16.43 0.85
C ASP A 355 6.69 -14.98 0.64
N GLY A 356 5.90 -14.08 1.24
CA GLY A 356 6.02 -12.64 1.10
C GLY A 356 6.92 -11.99 2.16
N LEU A 357 6.96 -10.67 2.12
CA LEU A 357 7.64 -9.84 3.10
C LEU A 357 6.87 -9.81 4.42
N ILE A 358 5.56 -9.59 4.36
CA ILE A 358 4.70 -9.48 5.54
C ILE A 358 4.50 -10.84 6.19
N LYS A 359 4.18 -11.84 5.37
CA LYS A 359 3.90 -13.20 5.83
C LYS A 359 4.02 -14.23 4.72
N SER A 360 3.94 -15.52 5.09
CA SER A 360 3.64 -16.59 4.13
C SER A 360 2.14 -16.64 3.89
N TYR A 361 1.71 -16.29 2.68
CA TYR A 361 0.31 -16.32 2.26
C TYR A 361 -0.10 -17.75 1.88
N LYS A 362 -1.31 -18.13 2.26
CA LYS A 362 -1.97 -19.36 1.81
C LYS A 362 -3.35 -18.98 1.28
N THR A 363 -3.61 -19.24 0.00
CA THR A 363 -4.85 -18.88 -0.68
C THR A 363 -5.28 -17.44 -0.32
N PRO A 364 -4.45 -16.42 -0.67
CA PRO A 364 -4.65 -15.05 -0.19
C PRO A 364 -5.99 -14.44 -0.63
N PHE A 365 -6.53 -14.94 -1.75
CA PHE A 365 -7.76 -14.42 -2.33
C PHE A 365 -8.69 -15.55 -2.75
N THR A 366 -9.99 -15.33 -2.58
CA THR A 366 -11.07 -16.18 -3.07
C THR A 366 -12.18 -15.31 -3.63
N ALA A 367 -13.16 -15.88 -4.32
CA ALA A 367 -14.32 -15.12 -4.79
C ALA A 367 -15.12 -14.46 -3.63
N ALA A 368 -15.02 -14.99 -2.41
CA ALA A 368 -15.69 -14.46 -1.23
C ALA A 368 -14.81 -13.52 -0.39
N ASN A 369 -13.48 -13.54 -0.60
CA ASN A 369 -12.53 -12.70 0.18
C ASN A 369 -11.45 -12.14 -0.73
N HIS A 370 -11.38 -10.83 -0.81
CA HIS A 370 -10.40 -10.07 -1.60
C HIS A 370 -9.37 -9.34 -0.73
N ASP A 371 -9.34 -9.62 0.58
CA ASP A 371 -8.41 -9.03 1.55
C ASP A 371 -7.36 -10.08 1.97
N ALA A 372 -6.09 -9.83 1.68
CA ALA A 372 -5.01 -10.78 1.94
C ALA A 372 -4.50 -10.78 3.38
N LEU A 373 -4.76 -9.71 4.15
CA LEU A 373 -4.33 -9.54 5.54
C LEU A 373 -5.52 -9.62 6.50
N GLY A 374 -5.27 -10.12 7.69
CA GLY A 374 -6.23 -10.24 8.78
C GLY A 374 -5.69 -9.67 10.10
N ALA A 375 -6.47 -9.84 11.17
CA ALA A 375 -6.13 -9.28 12.50
C ALA A 375 -4.79 -9.77 13.05
N ASP A 376 -4.41 -11.02 12.77
CA ASP A 376 -3.16 -11.63 13.25
C ASP A 376 -1.91 -11.07 12.56
N ASP A 377 -2.10 -10.31 11.47
CA ASP A 377 -1.01 -9.69 10.71
C ASP A 377 -0.67 -8.27 11.20
N TYR A 378 -1.39 -7.77 12.22
CA TYR A 378 -1.21 -6.41 12.72
C TYR A 378 -0.14 -6.32 13.79
N VAL A 379 0.66 -5.25 13.70
CA VAL A 379 1.71 -4.89 14.64
C VAL A 379 1.34 -3.56 15.29
N TRP A 380 1.31 -3.50 16.63
CA TRP A 380 1.15 -2.24 17.34
C TRP A 380 2.48 -1.50 17.42
N ALA A 381 2.45 -0.24 17.07
CA ALA A 381 3.62 0.62 17.00
C ALA A 381 3.44 1.93 17.77
N GLN A 382 4.54 2.55 18.08
CA GLN A 382 4.66 3.85 18.71
C GLN A 382 5.87 4.60 18.14
N PHE A 383 5.97 5.89 18.42
CA PHE A 383 7.16 6.66 18.07
C PHE A 383 8.18 6.61 19.21
N VAL A 384 9.40 6.19 18.90
CA VAL A 384 10.56 6.22 19.80
C VAL A 384 11.69 6.89 19.03
N ASP A 385 12.25 7.99 19.56
CA ASP A 385 13.33 8.76 18.93
C ASP A 385 13.06 9.07 17.42
N ASN A 386 11.85 9.54 17.14
CA ASN A 386 11.35 9.84 15.78
C ASN A 386 11.25 8.65 14.83
N ARG A 387 11.38 7.42 15.34
CA ARG A 387 11.22 6.17 14.57
C ARG A 387 9.94 5.47 14.94
N ILE A 388 9.35 4.77 13.98
CA ILE A 388 8.17 3.94 14.20
C ILE A 388 8.65 2.54 14.61
N LEU A 389 8.51 2.21 15.90
CA LEU A 389 8.91 0.93 16.44
C LEU A 389 7.70 0.12 16.91
N PRO A 390 7.72 -1.21 16.79
CA PRO A 390 6.77 -2.06 17.49
C PRO A 390 6.78 -1.76 19.00
N VAL A 391 5.60 -1.74 19.61
CA VAL A 391 5.46 -1.51 21.06
C VAL A 391 6.27 -2.55 21.81
N GLY A 392 7.11 -2.08 22.74
CA GLY A 392 8.01 -2.92 23.53
C GLY A 392 9.41 -3.11 22.96
N LEU A 393 9.68 -2.62 21.73
CA LEU A 393 11.05 -2.52 21.22
C LEU A 393 11.68 -1.17 21.60
N THR A 394 12.98 -1.20 21.84
CA THR A 394 13.82 -0.02 22.08
C THR A 394 14.81 0.17 20.94
N THR A 395 15.24 1.40 20.73
CA THR A 395 16.37 1.72 19.82
C THR A 395 17.68 1.35 20.51
N ASN A 396 18.08 0.08 20.48
CA ASN A 396 19.45 -0.29 20.87
C ASN A 396 20.34 -0.29 19.65
#